data_225be5ab9092712a8f384f1bd59b46be
#
_entry.id   225be5ab9092712a8f384f1bd59b46be
#
_cell.length_a   1.000
_cell.length_b   1.000
_cell.length_c   1.000
_cell.angle_alpha   90.00
_cell.angle_beta   90.00
_cell.angle_gamma   90.00
#
_symmetry.space_group_name_H-M   'P 1'
#
loop_
_entity.id
_entity.type
_entity.pdbx_description
1 polymer ?
#
loop_
_entity_poly.entity_id
_entity_poly.type
_entity_poly.pdbx_seq_one_letter_code
_entity_poly.pdbx_strand_id
1 'polypeptide(L)'
;ETPFPYASMNQLVAWCDSEDLSIAQLQAKNEHLCLRSESLDARAITLWQVMSECIDRGLSTEGELPGGLRVKRRAAALWRRLLSNSQGGKAPANQAQRAMVYAMAVNEENAAGGRLVTAPTNGAAGIVPAVLRAHLDEHRLNSAGINRHVSTFLRTATAIGSLFKMNASISGAEVGCQ
;
A
#
# COMPACT_ATOMS: atom_id res chain seq x y z
N GLU A 1 -2.11 -19.14 20.43
CA GLU A 1 -0.89 -19.41 19.61
C GLU A 1 -1.23 -19.26 18.13
N THR A 2 -0.28 -18.79 17.35
CA THR A 2 -0.42 -18.63 15.89
C THR A 2 -0.31 -20.02 15.24
N PRO A 3 -1.24 -20.45 14.36
CA PRO A 3 -1.23 -21.79 13.76
C PRO A 3 0.03 -22.08 12.95
N PHE A 4 0.52 -21.09 12.22
CA PHE A 4 1.67 -21.17 11.34
C PHE A 4 2.72 -20.12 11.73
N PRO A 5 3.49 -20.32 12.83
CA PRO A 5 4.47 -19.35 13.28
C PRO A 5 5.67 -19.33 12.32
N TYR A 6 6.17 -18.13 12.01
CA TYR A 6 7.35 -17.93 11.19
C TYR A 6 8.14 -16.70 11.65
N ALA A 7 9.47 -16.78 11.57
CA ALA A 7 10.41 -15.70 11.87
C ALA A 7 11.34 -15.40 10.68
N SER A 8 11.25 -16.18 9.60
CA SER A 8 12.02 -15.98 8.37
C SER A 8 11.19 -16.29 7.13
N MET A 9 11.64 -15.79 5.97
CA MET A 9 11.00 -16.09 4.69
C MET A 9 11.03 -17.59 4.37
N ASN A 10 12.12 -18.29 4.70
CA ASN A 10 12.21 -19.73 4.47
C ASN A 10 11.15 -20.51 5.25
N GLN A 11 10.89 -20.13 6.51
CA GLN A 11 9.81 -20.74 7.30
C GLN A 11 8.43 -20.44 6.73
N LEU A 12 8.19 -19.19 6.31
CA LEU A 12 6.93 -18.81 5.70
C LEU A 12 6.66 -19.61 4.41
N VAL A 13 7.66 -19.74 3.53
CA VAL A 13 7.55 -20.52 2.30
C VAL A 13 7.37 -22.01 2.61
N ALA A 14 8.13 -22.57 3.56
CA ALA A 14 7.98 -23.97 3.96
C ALA A 14 6.56 -24.30 4.46
N TRP A 15 5.93 -23.40 5.23
CA TRP A 15 4.53 -23.55 5.60
C TRP A 15 3.58 -23.47 4.41
N CYS A 16 3.81 -22.55 3.48
CA CYS A 16 3.01 -22.45 2.27
C CYS A 16 3.07 -23.74 1.43
N ASP A 17 4.25 -24.31 1.27
CA ASP A 17 4.46 -25.55 0.51
C ASP A 17 3.86 -26.77 1.20
N SER A 18 4.00 -26.91 2.53
CA SER A 18 3.50 -28.05 3.28
C SER A 18 1.98 -28.11 3.36
N GLU A 19 1.33 -26.94 3.38
CA GLU A 19 -0.12 -26.79 3.53
C GLU A 19 -0.86 -26.51 2.23
N ASP A 20 -0.14 -26.42 1.11
CA ASP A 20 -0.65 -26.00 -0.20
C ASP A 20 -1.43 -24.67 -0.14
N LEU A 21 -0.82 -23.67 0.51
CA LEU A 21 -1.41 -22.36 0.73
C LEU A 21 -0.58 -21.26 0.08
N SER A 22 -1.26 -20.25 -0.45
CA SER A 22 -0.60 -18.97 -0.75
C SER A 22 -0.26 -18.22 0.56
N ILE A 23 0.71 -17.30 0.49
CA ILE A 23 1.09 -16.44 1.64
C ILE A 23 -0.15 -15.71 2.22
N ALA A 24 -1.02 -15.19 1.35
CA ALA A 24 -2.25 -14.51 1.77
C ALA A 24 -3.21 -15.43 2.53
N GLN A 25 -3.35 -16.69 2.09
CA GLN A 25 -4.20 -17.67 2.75
C GLN A 25 -3.63 -18.11 4.11
N LEU A 26 -2.32 -18.33 4.17
CA LEU A 26 -1.62 -18.64 5.41
C LEU A 26 -1.76 -17.49 6.41
N GLN A 27 -1.54 -16.26 5.98
CA GLN A 27 -1.71 -15.07 6.81
C GLN A 27 -3.15 -14.94 7.30
N ALA A 28 -4.14 -15.20 6.45
CA ALA A 28 -5.55 -15.18 6.85
C ALA A 28 -5.84 -16.19 7.97
N LYS A 29 -5.28 -17.41 7.90
CA LYS A 29 -5.44 -18.42 8.95
C LYS A 29 -4.78 -17.98 10.27
N ASN A 30 -3.60 -17.35 10.20
CA ASN A 30 -2.92 -16.80 11.37
C ASN A 30 -3.72 -15.67 12.04
N GLU A 31 -4.30 -14.77 11.25
CA GLU A 31 -5.06 -13.62 11.75
C GLU A 31 -6.43 -14.01 12.30
N HIS A 32 -7.07 -15.05 11.75
CA HIS A 32 -8.42 -15.47 12.16
C HIS A 32 -8.51 -15.80 13.65
N LEU A 33 -7.46 -16.34 14.25
CA LEU A 33 -7.40 -16.63 15.69
C LEU A 33 -7.15 -15.38 16.54
N CYS A 34 -6.58 -14.34 15.99
CA CYS A 34 -6.28 -13.10 16.71
C CYS A 34 -7.45 -12.12 16.71
N LEU A 35 -8.35 -12.21 15.74
CA LEU A 35 -9.44 -11.25 15.51
C LEU A 35 -10.80 -11.93 15.68
N ARG A 36 -11.37 -11.80 16.88
CA ARG A 36 -12.60 -12.53 17.28
C ARG A 36 -13.92 -11.98 16.71
N SER A 37 -13.99 -10.80 16.08
CA SER A 37 -15.29 -10.16 15.80
C SER A 37 -15.50 -9.51 14.44
N GLU A 38 -14.47 -9.23 13.66
CA GLU A 38 -14.62 -8.59 12.35
C GLU A 38 -14.12 -9.50 11.23
N SER A 39 -14.79 -9.44 10.08
CA SER A 39 -14.27 -10.03 8.85
C SER A 39 -12.94 -9.37 8.48
N LEU A 40 -11.89 -10.18 8.34
CA LEU A 40 -10.57 -9.72 7.91
C LEU A 40 -10.62 -8.99 6.57
N ASP A 41 -11.53 -9.41 5.69
CA ASP A 41 -11.76 -8.75 4.41
C ASP A 41 -12.34 -7.35 4.60
N ALA A 42 -13.31 -7.17 5.50
CA ALA A 42 -13.87 -5.84 5.79
C ALA A 42 -12.80 -4.86 6.29
N ARG A 43 -11.89 -5.32 7.16
CA ARG A 43 -10.75 -4.49 7.63
C ARG A 43 -9.81 -4.13 6.49
N ALA A 44 -9.43 -5.08 5.64
CA ALA A 44 -8.58 -4.81 4.48
C ALA A 44 -9.21 -3.78 3.54
N ILE A 45 -10.53 -3.89 3.30
CA ILE A 45 -11.26 -2.92 2.48
C ILE A 45 -11.31 -1.55 3.13
N THR A 46 -11.52 -1.46 4.45
CA THR A 46 -11.49 -0.19 5.18
C THR A 46 -10.11 0.48 5.08
N LEU A 47 -9.01 -0.27 5.22
CA LEU A 47 -7.66 0.25 5.03
C LEU A 47 -7.45 0.73 3.60
N TRP A 48 -7.90 -0.05 2.64
CA TRP A 48 -7.82 0.34 1.22
C TRP A 48 -8.58 1.62 0.91
N GLN A 49 -9.77 1.82 1.48
CA GLN A 49 -10.52 3.05 1.32
C GLN A 49 -9.70 4.27 1.77
N VAL A 50 -9.09 4.20 2.96
CA VAL A 50 -8.21 5.28 3.46
C VAL A 50 -7.01 5.51 2.55
N MET A 51 -6.38 4.44 2.05
CA MET A 51 -5.26 4.51 1.10
C MET A 51 -5.67 5.18 -0.21
N SER A 52 -6.81 4.76 -0.79
CA SER A 52 -7.33 5.29 -2.05
C SER A 52 -7.70 6.76 -1.93
N GLU A 53 -8.43 7.13 -0.86
CA GLU A 53 -8.79 8.52 -0.58
C GLU A 53 -7.54 9.42 -0.39
N CYS A 54 -6.49 8.90 0.23
CA CYS A 54 -5.23 9.61 0.38
C CYS A 54 -4.58 9.91 -0.98
N ILE A 55 -4.54 8.92 -1.88
CA ILE A 55 -4.06 9.11 -3.25
C ILE A 55 -4.90 10.18 -3.96
N ASP A 56 -6.23 10.05 -3.94
CA ASP A 56 -7.15 10.95 -4.64
C ASP A 56 -7.02 12.40 -4.14
N ARG A 57 -6.86 12.62 -2.83
CA ARG A 57 -6.57 13.95 -2.27
C ARG A 57 -5.24 14.49 -2.77
N GLY A 58 -4.16 13.71 -2.73
CA GLY A 58 -2.86 14.15 -3.19
C GLY A 58 -2.80 14.46 -4.69
N LEU A 59 -3.59 13.73 -5.51
CA LEU A 59 -3.71 13.98 -6.95
C LEU A 59 -4.53 15.23 -7.29
N SER A 60 -5.36 15.71 -6.38
CA SER A 60 -6.22 16.90 -6.58
C SER A 60 -5.71 18.15 -5.87
N THR A 61 -4.80 18.02 -4.90
CA THR A 61 -4.34 19.14 -4.09
C THR A 61 -3.07 19.77 -4.68
N GLU A 62 -3.12 21.08 -4.87
CA GLU A 62 -2.00 21.91 -5.37
C GLU A 62 -1.49 22.84 -4.25
N GLY A 63 -0.45 23.61 -4.56
CA GLY A 63 0.13 24.61 -3.66
C GLY A 63 1.45 24.17 -3.05
N GLU A 64 1.75 24.70 -1.87
CA GLU A 64 2.98 24.41 -1.13
C GLU A 64 2.71 23.49 0.07
N LEU A 65 3.68 22.65 0.39
CA LEU A 65 3.65 21.83 1.60
C LEU A 65 3.91 22.71 2.83
N PRO A 66 3.34 22.37 3.99
CA PRO A 66 3.62 23.10 5.23
C PRO A 66 5.11 23.07 5.58
N GLY A 67 5.57 24.12 6.26
CA GLY A 67 6.97 24.29 6.70
C GLY A 67 7.69 25.43 6.00
N GLY A 68 8.90 25.75 6.47
CA GLY A 68 9.67 26.91 6.02
C GLY A 68 10.36 26.76 4.65
N LEU A 69 10.36 25.56 4.07
CA LEU A 69 11.11 25.27 2.83
C LEU A 69 10.34 25.61 1.55
N ARG A 70 9.05 26.00 1.64
CA ARG A 70 8.19 26.34 0.49
C ARG A 70 8.19 25.29 -0.62
N VAL A 71 8.16 24.02 -0.27
CA VAL A 71 8.18 22.89 -1.21
C VAL A 71 6.84 22.82 -1.93
N LYS A 72 6.86 22.91 -3.27
CA LYS A 72 5.65 22.82 -4.09
C LYS A 72 5.16 21.37 -4.22
N ARG A 73 3.87 21.18 -4.15
CA ARG A 73 3.21 19.92 -4.52
C ARG A 73 3.37 19.67 -6.02
N ARG A 74 3.63 18.44 -6.42
CA ARG A 74 3.94 18.05 -7.81
C ARG A 74 3.01 16.97 -8.34
N ALA A 75 2.41 16.16 -7.45
CA ALA A 75 1.62 14.99 -7.83
C ALA A 75 0.44 15.36 -8.75
N ALA A 76 -0.33 16.40 -8.41
CA ALA A 76 -1.47 16.85 -9.21
C ALA A 76 -1.08 17.29 -10.63
N ALA A 77 0.01 18.05 -10.77
CA ALA A 77 0.51 18.50 -12.07
C ALA A 77 1.03 17.34 -12.93
N LEU A 78 1.77 16.41 -12.32
CA LEU A 78 2.28 15.22 -13.01
C LEU A 78 1.13 14.31 -13.45
N TRP A 79 0.11 14.11 -12.61
CA TRP A 79 -1.06 13.32 -12.94
C TRP A 79 -1.81 13.88 -14.16
N ARG A 80 -2.08 15.19 -14.17
CA ARG A 80 -2.71 15.85 -15.33
C ARG A 80 -1.88 15.69 -16.60
N ARG A 81 -0.54 15.79 -16.50
CA ARG A 81 0.35 15.57 -17.64
C ARG A 81 0.28 14.14 -18.17
N LEU A 82 0.20 13.13 -17.29
CA LEU A 82 0.04 11.73 -17.71
C LEU A 82 -1.30 11.52 -18.44
N LEU A 83 -2.38 12.10 -17.93
CA LEU A 83 -3.69 12.01 -18.57
C LEU A 83 -3.72 12.71 -19.93
N SER A 84 -3.16 13.92 -20.05
CA SER A 84 -3.14 14.67 -21.31
C SER A 84 -2.28 13.98 -22.38
N ASN A 85 -1.18 13.33 -22.01
CA ASN A 85 -0.38 12.55 -22.94
C ASN A 85 -1.18 11.36 -23.53
N SER A 86 -1.99 10.71 -22.71
CA SER A 86 -2.86 9.59 -23.15
C SER A 86 -3.95 10.06 -24.12
N GLN A 87 -4.48 11.26 -23.93
CA GLN A 87 -5.51 11.85 -24.82
C GLN A 87 -4.90 12.43 -26.12
N GLY A 88 -3.67 12.86 -26.09
CA GLY A 88 -2.95 13.45 -27.21
C GLY A 88 -2.31 12.44 -28.19
N GLY A 89 -2.74 11.17 -28.19
CA GLY A 89 -2.23 10.13 -29.12
C GLY A 89 -0.86 9.56 -28.75
N LYS A 90 -0.30 9.93 -27.61
CA LYS A 90 0.87 9.27 -27.05
C LYS A 90 0.46 7.99 -26.32
N ALA A 91 1.41 7.06 -26.15
CA ALA A 91 1.15 5.85 -25.39
C ALA A 91 0.59 6.17 -23.99
N PRO A 92 -0.46 5.47 -23.52
CA PRO A 92 -1.00 5.67 -22.18
C PRO A 92 0.08 5.41 -21.13
N ALA A 93 -0.01 6.11 -20.00
CA ALA A 93 0.90 5.91 -18.88
C ALA A 93 0.94 4.43 -18.47
N ASN A 94 2.13 3.86 -18.39
CA ASN A 94 2.29 2.50 -17.91
C ASN A 94 2.08 2.41 -16.40
N GLN A 95 1.96 1.17 -15.88
CA GLN A 95 1.72 0.90 -14.46
C GLN A 95 2.77 1.56 -13.56
N ALA A 96 4.05 1.50 -13.92
CA ALA A 96 5.12 2.08 -13.13
C ALA A 96 5.01 3.61 -13.03
N GLN A 97 4.71 4.28 -14.14
CA GLN A 97 4.51 5.74 -14.15
C GLN A 97 3.34 6.16 -13.28
N ARG A 98 2.22 5.42 -13.32
CA ARG A 98 1.08 5.66 -12.42
C ARG A 98 1.47 5.46 -10.97
N ALA A 99 2.11 4.34 -10.64
CA ALA A 99 2.56 4.04 -9.29
C ALA A 99 3.48 5.13 -8.72
N MET A 100 4.42 5.65 -9.52
CA MET A 100 5.30 6.76 -9.10
C MET A 100 4.50 8.02 -8.71
N VAL A 101 3.51 8.40 -9.50
CA VAL A 101 2.68 9.60 -9.21
C VAL A 101 1.77 9.35 -8.00
N TYR A 102 1.22 8.16 -7.85
CA TYR A 102 0.42 7.78 -6.68
C TYR A 102 1.25 7.78 -5.39
N ALA A 103 2.48 7.24 -5.43
CA ALA A 103 3.39 7.28 -4.28
C ALA A 103 3.76 8.71 -3.90
N MET A 104 3.98 9.59 -4.88
CA MET A 104 4.23 11.00 -4.64
C MET A 104 3.02 11.69 -4.00
N ALA A 105 1.81 11.39 -4.47
CA ALA A 105 0.57 11.92 -3.91
C ALA A 105 0.44 11.59 -2.41
N VAL A 106 0.68 10.32 -2.04
CA VAL A 106 0.66 9.88 -0.64
C VAL A 106 1.76 10.57 0.18
N ASN A 107 2.97 10.70 -0.35
CA ASN A 107 4.06 11.36 0.36
C ASN A 107 3.80 12.86 0.57
N GLU A 108 3.17 13.54 -0.36
CA GLU A 108 2.76 14.94 -0.21
C GLU A 108 1.65 15.08 0.84
N GLU A 109 0.69 14.14 0.89
CA GLU A 109 -0.32 14.08 1.94
C GLU A 109 0.30 13.79 3.31
N ASN A 110 1.28 12.89 3.41
CA ASN A 110 2.03 12.64 4.64
C ASN A 110 2.73 13.91 5.13
N ALA A 111 3.44 14.62 4.27
CA ALA A 111 4.12 15.87 4.60
C ALA A 111 3.14 17.01 5.00
N ALA A 112 1.92 16.97 4.49
CA ALA A 112 0.86 17.92 4.83
C ALA A 112 0.07 17.58 6.10
N GLY A 113 0.38 16.46 6.78
CA GLY A 113 -0.38 15.99 7.94
C GLY A 113 -1.73 15.37 7.59
N GLY A 114 -1.91 14.94 6.35
CA GLY A 114 -3.13 14.27 5.89
C GLY A 114 -3.31 12.87 6.49
N ARG A 115 -4.53 12.36 6.43
CA ARG A 115 -4.85 11.00 6.87
C ARG A 115 -4.32 9.98 5.87
N LEU A 116 -3.48 9.04 6.33
CA LEU A 116 -2.93 7.94 5.54
C LEU A 116 -2.82 6.67 6.39
N VAL A 117 -2.55 5.54 5.73
CA VAL A 117 -2.20 4.29 6.39
C VAL A 117 -0.68 4.16 6.42
N THR A 118 -0.13 3.87 7.59
CA THR A 118 1.31 3.69 7.78
C THR A 118 1.59 2.55 8.73
N ALA A 119 2.71 1.84 8.50
CA ALA A 119 3.30 0.86 9.41
C ALA A 119 4.65 0.37 8.86
N PRO A 120 5.70 0.30 9.66
CA PRO A 120 5.90 0.98 10.93
C PRO A 120 6.36 2.44 10.77
N THR A 121 6.79 2.85 9.55
CA THR A 121 7.32 4.19 9.27
C THR A 121 6.53 4.93 8.21
N ASN A 122 6.53 6.26 8.25
CA ASN A 122 5.80 7.09 7.30
C ASN A 122 6.55 7.31 5.97
N GLY A 123 7.89 7.18 5.96
CA GLY A 123 8.69 7.47 4.77
C GLY A 123 8.35 6.62 3.54
N ALA A 124 8.02 5.35 3.76
CA ALA A 124 7.65 4.40 2.73
C ALA A 124 6.13 4.20 2.58
N ALA A 125 5.30 4.95 3.30
CA ALA A 125 3.84 4.76 3.34
C ALA A 125 3.15 4.92 1.97
N GLY A 126 3.79 5.59 1.01
CA GLY A 126 3.29 5.76 -0.35
C GLY A 126 3.42 4.53 -1.24
N ILE A 127 4.32 3.59 -0.94
CA ILE A 127 4.67 2.50 -1.86
C ILE A 127 3.53 1.48 -1.99
N VAL A 128 3.08 0.92 -0.86
CA VAL A 128 2.03 -0.12 -0.84
C VAL A 128 0.73 0.35 -1.50
N PRO A 129 0.15 1.51 -1.12
CA PRO A 129 -1.08 1.98 -1.76
C PRO A 129 -0.91 2.32 -3.24
N ALA A 130 0.25 2.87 -3.64
CA ALA A 130 0.52 3.24 -5.02
C ALA A 130 0.60 2.03 -5.95
N VAL A 131 1.30 0.98 -5.53
CA VAL A 131 1.42 -0.26 -6.30
C VAL A 131 0.07 -0.96 -6.42
N LEU A 132 -0.69 -1.06 -5.32
CA LEU A 132 -2.02 -1.64 -5.33
C LEU A 132 -2.98 -0.85 -6.24
N ARG A 133 -3.01 0.49 -6.15
CA ARG A 133 -3.86 1.33 -7.02
C ARG A 133 -3.50 1.14 -8.49
N ALA A 134 -2.21 1.19 -8.85
CA ALA A 134 -1.76 1.02 -10.22
C ALA A 134 -2.13 -0.37 -10.78
N HIS A 135 -2.06 -1.42 -9.94
CA HIS A 135 -2.49 -2.77 -10.29
C HIS A 135 -4.01 -2.84 -10.54
N LEU A 136 -4.82 -2.28 -9.66
CA LEU A 136 -6.28 -2.29 -9.80
C LEU A 136 -6.76 -1.51 -11.03
N ASP A 137 -6.14 -0.37 -11.32
CA ASP A 137 -6.47 0.47 -12.49
C ASP A 137 -6.19 -0.25 -13.82
N GLU A 138 -5.21 -1.15 -13.86
CA GLU A 138 -4.86 -1.92 -15.06
C GLU A 138 -5.85 -3.04 -15.34
N HIS A 139 -6.38 -3.69 -14.31
CA HIS A 139 -7.16 -4.92 -14.44
C HIS A 139 -8.66 -4.72 -14.65
N ARG A 140 -9.19 -3.50 -14.59
CA ARG A 140 -10.61 -3.15 -14.80
C ARG A 140 -11.60 -4.11 -14.12
N LEU A 141 -11.35 -4.41 -12.86
CA LEU A 141 -12.10 -5.38 -12.07
C LEU A 141 -13.48 -4.83 -11.65
N ASN A 142 -14.45 -5.72 -11.50
CA ASN A 142 -15.68 -5.39 -10.78
C ASN A 142 -15.43 -5.31 -9.26
N SER A 143 -16.41 -4.82 -8.49
CA SER A 143 -16.26 -4.61 -7.04
C SER A 143 -15.80 -5.86 -6.28
N ALA A 144 -16.33 -7.04 -6.63
CA ALA A 144 -15.94 -8.30 -5.99
C ALA A 144 -14.49 -8.68 -6.33
N GLY A 145 -14.07 -8.44 -7.57
CA GLY A 145 -12.68 -8.63 -8.00
C GLY A 145 -11.74 -7.67 -7.27
N ILE A 146 -12.08 -6.39 -7.16
CA ILE A 146 -11.31 -5.39 -6.40
C ILE A 146 -11.12 -5.86 -4.97
N ASN A 147 -12.18 -6.23 -4.26
CA ASN A 147 -12.12 -6.66 -2.87
C ASN A 147 -11.20 -7.87 -2.68
N ARG A 148 -11.26 -8.85 -3.60
CA ARG A 148 -10.38 -10.03 -3.56
C ARG A 148 -8.92 -9.63 -3.74
N HIS A 149 -8.60 -8.81 -4.74
CA HIS A 149 -7.23 -8.35 -4.99
C HIS A 149 -6.67 -7.53 -3.82
N VAL A 150 -7.47 -6.62 -3.27
CA VAL A 150 -7.12 -5.84 -2.08
C VAL A 150 -6.80 -6.74 -0.90
N SER A 151 -7.68 -7.67 -0.56
CA SER A 151 -7.48 -8.59 0.57
C SER A 151 -6.24 -9.45 0.38
N THR A 152 -6.06 -10.03 -0.81
CA THR A 152 -4.88 -10.85 -1.12
C THR A 152 -3.60 -10.04 -1.04
N PHE A 153 -3.57 -8.85 -1.65
CA PHE A 153 -2.38 -7.98 -1.66
C PHE A 153 -2.00 -7.53 -0.26
N LEU A 154 -2.95 -7.01 0.52
CA LEU A 154 -2.67 -6.49 1.86
C LEU A 154 -2.26 -7.60 2.84
N ARG A 155 -2.85 -8.79 2.76
CA ARG A 155 -2.42 -9.94 3.57
C ARG A 155 -1.01 -10.39 3.23
N THR A 156 -0.69 -10.49 1.94
CA THR A 156 0.69 -10.80 1.51
C THR A 156 1.67 -9.75 2.00
N ALA A 157 1.33 -8.47 1.84
CA ALA A 157 2.15 -7.36 2.32
C ALA A 157 2.31 -7.39 3.85
N THR A 158 1.27 -7.76 4.59
CA THR A 158 1.32 -7.90 6.06
C THR A 158 2.26 -9.03 6.47
N ALA A 159 2.17 -10.20 5.84
CA ALA A 159 3.05 -11.33 6.14
C ALA A 159 4.52 -10.97 5.90
N ILE A 160 4.84 -10.35 4.77
CA ILE A 160 6.20 -9.93 4.43
C ILE A 160 6.63 -8.78 5.34
N GLY A 161 5.78 -7.78 5.56
CA GLY A 161 6.06 -6.63 6.41
C GLY A 161 6.31 -7.01 7.88
N SER A 162 5.67 -8.07 8.37
CA SER A 162 5.92 -8.58 9.72
C SER A 162 7.35 -9.12 9.89
N LEU A 163 7.90 -9.73 8.84
CA LEU A 163 9.30 -10.18 8.84
C LEU A 163 10.28 -9.00 8.93
N PHE A 164 10.02 -7.92 8.20
CA PHE A 164 10.80 -6.69 8.33
C PHE A 164 10.70 -6.12 9.75
N LYS A 165 9.49 -6.03 10.31
CA LYS A 165 9.28 -5.53 11.66
C LYS A 165 9.98 -6.36 12.73
N MET A 166 10.03 -7.69 12.58
CA MET A 166 10.70 -8.58 13.53
C MET A 166 12.22 -8.52 13.46
N ASN A 167 12.78 -8.22 12.28
CA ASN A 167 14.21 -8.28 12.01
C ASN A 167 14.89 -6.91 11.91
N ALA A 168 14.13 -5.81 11.97
CA ALA A 168 14.63 -4.46 11.89
C ALA A 168 14.33 -3.66 13.17
N SER A 169 14.98 -2.51 13.33
CA SER A 169 14.63 -1.58 14.40
C SER A 169 13.22 -1.00 14.18
N ILE A 170 12.42 -0.98 15.25
CA ILE A 170 11.10 -0.36 15.22
C ILE A 170 11.19 1.19 15.19
N SER A 171 12.33 1.76 15.54
CA SER A 171 12.57 3.20 15.61
C SER A 171 13.24 3.70 14.33
N GLY A 172 12.46 4.30 13.42
CA GLY A 172 13.00 5.03 12.28
C GLY A 172 13.86 6.26 12.67
N ALA A 173 13.73 6.76 13.91
CA ALA A 173 14.53 7.86 14.42
C ALA A 173 15.98 7.46 14.70
N GLU A 174 16.21 6.19 15.05
CA GLU A 174 17.57 5.68 15.34
C GLU A 174 18.35 5.29 14.08
N VAL A 175 17.70 4.65 13.14
CA VAL A 175 18.36 3.98 12.01
C VAL A 175 17.81 4.38 10.65
N GLY A 176 16.89 5.32 10.60
CA GLY A 176 16.19 5.75 9.39
C GLY A 176 14.99 4.86 9.03
N CYS A 177 14.34 5.20 7.91
CA CYS A 177 13.26 4.38 7.36
C CYS A 177 13.84 3.10 6.74
N GLN A 178 13.44 1.96 7.26
CA GLN A 178 13.83 0.63 6.81
C GLN A 178 12.71 -0.05 6.07
#